data_df00a0e52634b987394b237bdd2c0d83
#
_entry.id   df00a0e52634b987394b237bdd2c0d83
#
_cell.length_a   1.000
_cell.length_b   1.000
_cell.length_c   1.000
_cell.angle_alpha   90.00
_cell.angle_beta   90.00
_cell.angle_gamma   90.00
#
_symmetry.space_group_name_H-M   'P 1'
#
loop_
_entity.id
_entity.type
_entity.pdbx_description
1 polymer ?
#
loop_
_entity_poly.entity_id
_entity_poly.type
_entity_poly.pdbx_seq_one_letter_code
_entity_poly.pdbx_strand_id
1 'polypeptide(L)'
;MNEFRIEKDSLGEVQVPANAWYGAQTARAVANFPISGRRPDKDFVLAHVRIKFAAARANCQPGWLSGQKRDAIVAACDKILAGEYIDQFVVDRFQAGAGTSHNMNSNEVIANLANVALGGEKGTYKPVNPNDDVNMGQSTNDTIPTAIRLAVLAKLPRLTAAVHAMAAEFTRLAEREKDTVKSGRTHLQDAVPTTLGQEFAGYAWTLSRCEAALEAVRPALCEIGLGGSAAGTGLNTSPDYPARAAAELGQLTGEPIRVGQLVAQMQSMNDLARLSGEIRNLALELTRISNDLRLLASGPRTGLGEIQLPPVQPGSSIMPGKVNPVMFEMLNQVCFQVLGQDAAVSYMVQAGQMELNVMMPALGSALFDAMDWLTNAMNAATEKNLKGIVVNRERCAFFIHQSVALATLLNTQIGYNQAAEVAKESEKSGRPVRDIVAERGLMKAEDFDALVLQAAHGAGSGGGAG
;
A
#
# COMPACT_ATOMS: atom_id res chain seq x y z
N MET A 1 -41.63 12.59 4.25
CA MET A 1 -41.44 12.82 2.79
C MET A 1 -40.08 13.53 2.67
N ASN A 2 -39.18 12.99 1.90
CA ASN A 2 -37.92 13.71 1.64
C ASN A 2 -38.32 14.95 0.80
N GLU A 3 -38.04 16.15 1.32
CA GLU A 3 -38.20 17.37 0.55
C GLU A 3 -37.09 17.41 -0.52
N PHE A 4 -37.49 17.70 -1.76
CA PHE A 4 -36.59 17.91 -2.89
C PHE A 4 -36.65 19.39 -3.29
N ARG A 5 -35.55 19.94 -3.79
CA ARG A 5 -35.48 21.16 -4.54
C ARG A 5 -35.33 20.85 -6.03
N ILE A 6 -35.84 21.71 -6.90
CA ILE A 6 -35.68 21.60 -8.35
C ILE A 6 -34.47 22.42 -8.75
N GLU A 7 -33.47 21.78 -9.37
CA GLU A 7 -32.37 22.44 -10.03
C GLU A 7 -32.42 22.17 -11.54
N LYS A 8 -31.66 22.92 -12.32
CA LYS A 8 -31.64 22.82 -13.78
C LYS A 8 -30.19 22.77 -14.27
N ASP A 9 -29.91 21.83 -15.15
CA ASP A 9 -28.71 21.78 -15.96
C ASP A 9 -29.02 21.87 -17.46
N SER A 10 -28.06 21.64 -18.33
CA SER A 10 -28.21 21.68 -19.79
C SER A 10 -29.21 20.63 -20.34
N LEU A 11 -29.52 19.58 -19.58
CA LEU A 11 -30.44 18.52 -19.97
C LEU A 11 -31.86 18.73 -19.40
N GLY A 12 -32.09 19.78 -18.60
CA GLY A 12 -33.38 20.11 -18.03
C GLY A 12 -33.42 20.02 -16.50
N GLU A 13 -34.62 19.94 -15.95
CA GLU A 13 -34.88 19.95 -14.52
C GLU A 13 -34.52 18.61 -13.87
N VAL A 14 -34.02 18.69 -12.63
CA VAL A 14 -33.62 17.54 -11.78
C VAL A 14 -34.08 17.78 -10.36
N GLN A 15 -34.62 16.75 -9.74
CA GLN A 15 -34.93 16.74 -8.32
C GLN A 15 -33.64 16.43 -7.53
N VAL A 16 -33.25 17.35 -6.65
CA VAL A 16 -32.10 17.20 -5.75
C VAL A 16 -32.63 17.20 -4.31
N PRO A 17 -32.19 16.29 -3.43
CA PRO A 17 -32.62 16.31 -2.02
C PRO A 17 -32.36 17.70 -1.41
N ALA A 18 -33.36 18.27 -0.72
CA ALA A 18 -33.29 19.65 -0.22
C ALA A 18 -32.12 19.87 0.75
N ASN A 19 -31.74 18.84 1.52
CA ASN A 19 -30.61 18.88 2.46
C ASN A 19 -29.25 18.69 1.79
N ALA A 20 -29.17 18.17 0.55
CA ALA A 20 -27.93 17.93 -0.16
C ALA A 20 -27.16 19.24 -0.45
N TRP A 21 -25.83 19.16 -0.43
CA TRP A 21 -24.94 20.25 -0.84
C TRP A 21 -24.44 20.09 -2.29
N TYR A 22 -24.62 18.91 -2.88
CA TYR A 22 -24.39 18.69 -4.31
C TYR A 22 -25.61 19.19 -5.12
N GLY A 23 -25.49 19.26 -6.44
CA GLY A 23 -26.51 19.81 -7.33
C GLY A 23 -27.00 18.82 -8.40
N ALA A 24 -27.54 19.39 -9.50
CA ALA A 24 -28.21 18.66 -10.56
C ALA A 24 -27.33 17.63 -11.27
N GLN A 25 -26.09 17.97 -11.63
CA GLN A 25 -25.21 17.06 -12.36
C GLN A 25 -24.80 15.87 -11.49
N THR A 26 -24.54 16.10 -10.20
CA THR A 26 -24.27 15.02 -9.25
C THR A 26 -25.50 14.12 -9.07
N ALA A 27 -26.69 14.67 -8.93
CA ALA A 27 -27.91 13.87 -8.81
C ALA A 27 -28.11 12.96 -10.03
N ARG A 28 -27.86 13.45 -11.25
CA ARG A 28 -27.88 12.62 -12.46
C ARG A 28 -26.83 11.53 -12.42
N ALA A 29 -25.60 11.85 -11.99
CA ALA A 29 -24.53 10.87 -11.91
C ALA A 29 -24.86 9.74 -10.93
N VAL A 30 -25.44 10.05 -9.78
CA VAL A 30 -25.91 9.04 -8.80
C VAL A 30 -26.98 8.15 -9.40
N ALA A 31 -27.92 8.72 -10.18
CA ALA A 31 -28.96 7.95 -10.85
C ALA A 31 -28.41 7.07 -12.00
N ASN A 32 -27.42 7.58 -12.74
CA ASN A 32 -26.84 6.87 -13.88
C ASN A 32 -25.89 5.73 -13.51
N PHE A 33 -25.17 5.83 -12.38
CA PHE A 33 -24.08 4.92 -12.02
C PHE A 33 -24.27 4.25 -10.65
N PRO A 34 -25.37 3.53 -10.39
CA PRO A 34 -25.54 2.77 -9.15
C PRO A 34 -24.85 1.39 -9.27
N ILE A 35 -23.51 1.35 -9.33
CA ILE A 35 -22.76 0.15 -9.73
C ILE A 35 -22.18 -0.60 -8.53
N SER A 36 -21.29 0.03 -7.75
CA SER A 36 -20.61 -0.62 -6.63
C SER A 36 -21.22 -0.34 -5.27
N GLY A 37 -22.00 0.73 -5.14
CA GLY A 37 -22.51 1.25 -3.88
C GLY A 37 -21.43 1.87 -2.99
N ARG A 38 -20.20 2.03 -3.51
CA ARG A 38 -19.08 2.60 -2.76
C ARG A 38 -18.84 4.05 -3.16
N ARG A 39 -18.73 4.91 -2.15
CA ARG A 39 -18.39 6.32 -2.31
C ARG A 39 -16.91 6.49 -2.69
N PRO A 40 -16.52 7.69 -3.19
CA PRO A 40 -15.12 8.01 -3.43
C PRO A 40 -14.27 7.87 -2.17
N ASP A 41 -13.00 7.50 -2.35
CA ASP A 41 -12.03 7.46 -1.27
C ASP A 41 -11.84 8.84 -0.64
N LYS A 42 -11.69 8.90 0.69
CA LYS A 42 -11.59 10.17 1.44
C LYS A 42 -10.35 10.97 1.04
N ASP A 43 -9.19 10.32 0.88
CA ASP A 43 -7.97 11.04 0.49
C ASP A 43 -8.07 11.60 -0.92
N PHE A 44 -8.77 10.89 -1.82
CA PHE A 44 -9.06 11.38 -3.17
C PHE A 44 -10.00 12.60 -3.16
N VAL A 45 -11.05 12.57 -2.33
CA VAL A 45 -11.92 13.76 -2.13
C VAL A 45 -11.09 14.93 -1.63
N LEU A 46 -10.30 14.74 -0.58
CA LEU A 46 -9.48 15.81 -0.01
C LEU A 46 -8.41 16.32 -0.99
N ALA A 47 -7.81 15.43 -1.77
CA ALA A 47 -6.85 15.80 -2.82
C ALA A 47 -7.53 16.68 -3.89
N HIS A 48 -8.72 16.30 -4.34
CA HIS A 48 -9.45 17.08 -5.32
C HIS A 48 -9.91 18.45 -4.79
N VAL A 49 -10.33 18.51 -3.52
CA VAL A 49 -10.66 19.80 -2.86
C VAL A 49 -9.43 20.70 -2.73
N ARG A 50 -8.23 20.14 -2.45
CA ARG A 50 -6.96 20.92 -2.48
C ARG A 50 -6.69 21.52 -3.86
N ILE A 51 -7.02 20.81 -4.94
CA ILE A 51 -6.92 21.37 -6.30
C ILE A 51 -7.86 22.56 -6.45
N LYS A 52 -9.12 22.47 -6.01
CA LYS A 52 -10.08 23.57 -6.10
C LYS A 52 -9.65 24.78 -5.27
N PHE A 53 -9.10 24.54 -4.08
CA PHE A 53 -8.49 25.57 -3.25
C PHE A 53 -7.34 26.28 -3.98
N ALA A 54 -6.37 25.50 -4.48
CA ALA A 54 -5.20 26.03 -5.18
C ALA A 54 -5.59 26.78 -6.46
N ALA A 55 -6.54 26.24 -7.22
CA ALA A 55 -7.06 26.87 -8.42
C ALA A 55 -7.76 28.22 -8.14
N ALA A 56 -8.56 28.31 -7.07
CA ALA A 56 -9.20 29.57 -6.69
C ALA A 56 -8.17 30.64 -6.35
N ARG A 57 -7.09 30.27 -5.63
CA ARG A 57 -5.99 31.21 -5.31
C ARG A 57 -5.18 31.57 -6.55
N ALA A 58 -4.85 30.60 -7.39
CA ALA A 58 -4.10 30.82 -8.62
C ALA A 58 -4.88 31.67 -9.64
N ASN A 59 -6.18 31.57 -9.71
CA ASN A 59 -7.02 32.35 -10.62
C ASN A 59 -7.42 33.73 -10.09
N CYS A 60 -7.07 34.08 -8.83
CA CYS A 60 -7.40 35.39 -8.28
C CYS A 60 -6.48 36.47 -8.84
N GLN A 61 -6.84 37.00 -9.99
CA GLN A 61 -6.13 38.07 -10.70
C GLN A 61 -7.10 38.88 -11.57
N PRO A 62 -6.71 40.12 -11.97
CA PRO A 62 -7.58 40.98 -12.80
C PRO A 62 -8.08 40.27 -14.05
N GLY A 63 -9.37 40.36 -14.29
CA GLY A 63 -10.03 39.70 -15.45
C GLY A 63 -10.38 38.21 -15.27
N TRP A 64 -10.04 37.62 -14.13
CA TRP A 64 -10.36 36.24 -13.79
C TRP A 64 -11.26 36.17 -12.54
N LEU A 65 -10.89 35.41 -11.50
CA LEU A 65 -11.70 35.24 -10.30
C LEU A 65 -11.57 36.46 -9.37
N SER A 66 -12.70 37.03 -8.92
CA SER A 66 -12.69 38.11 -7.96
C SER A 66 -12.24 37.67 -6.56
N GLY A 67 -11.66 38.58 -5.77
CA GLY A 67 -11.21 38.28 -4.40
C GLY A 67 -12.34 37.78 -3.50
N GLN A 68 -13.54 38.33 -3.58
CA GLN A 68 -14.70 37.89 -2.79
C GLN A 68 -15.09 36.42 -3.11
N LYS A 69 -15.15 36.05 -4.38
CA LYS A 69 -15.47 34.68 -4.79
C LYS A 69 -14.37 33.70 -4.40
N ARG A 70 -13.07 34.10 -4.59
CA ARG A 70 -11.93 33.32 -4.13
C ARG A 70 -12.05 33.00 -2.65
N ASP A 71 -12.27 34.02 -1.80
CA ASP A 71 -12.32 33.85 -0.35
C ASP A 71 -13.47 32.92 0.07
N ALA A 72 -14.62 33.03 -0.59
CA ALA A 72 -15.75 32.14 -0.33
C ALA A 72 -15.47 30.69 -0.75
N ILE A 73 -14.85 30.49 -1.92
CA ILE A 73 -14.44 29.15 -2.40
C ILE A 73 -13.39 28.54 -1.48
N VAL A 74 -12.36 29.32 -1.08
CA VAL A 74 -11.30 28.89 -0.16
C VAL A 74 -11.90 28.49 1.18
N ALA A 75 -12.78 29.32 1.77
CA ALA A 75 -13.43 29.00 3.04
C ALA A 75 -14.34 27.76 2.96
N ALA A 76 -15.00 27.51 1.81
CA ALA A 76 -15.73 26.27 1.57
C ALA A 76 -14.82 25.05 1.51
N CYS A 77 -13.68 25.17 0.81
CA CYS A 77 -12.66 24.12 0.76
C CYS A 77 -12.09 23.82 2.14
N ASP A 78 -11.78 24.84 2.95
CA ASP A 78 -11.22 24.66 4.32
C ASP A 78 -12.15 23.83 5.20
N LYS A 79 -13.47 24.02 5.14
CA LYS A 79 -14.44 23.21 5.88
C LYS A 79 -14.38 21.73 5.46
N ILE A 80 -14.30 21.48 4.15
CA ILE A 80 -14.22 20.10 3.63
C ILE A 80 -12.89 19.47 4.02
N LEU A 81 -11.79 20.22 3.95
CA LEU A 81 -10.45 19.76 4.37
C LEU A 81 -10.38 19.46 5.87
N ALA A 82 -11.16 20.16 6.69
CA ALA A 82 -11.34 19.86 8.10
C ALA A 82 -12.18 18.61 8.38
N GLY A 83 -12.77 18.01 7.34
CA GLY A 83 -13.56 16.77 7.44
C GLY A 83 -15.07 16.97 7.43
N GLU A 84 -15.57 18.21 7.31
CA GLU A 84 -16.99 18.51 7.17
C GLU A 84 -17.46 18.15 5.74
N TYR A 85 -18.73 17.83 5.57
CA TYR A 85 -19.36 17.60 4.26
C TYR A 85 -18.76 16.47 3.40
N ILE A 86 -17.92 15.60 3.93
CA ILE A 86 -17.35 14.45 3.19
C ILE A 86 -18.46 13.49 2.71
N ASP A 87 -19.56 13.41 3.45
CA ASP A 87 -20.74 12.63 3.12
C ASP A 87 -21.50 13.15 1.89
N GLN A 88 -21.19 14.37 1.41
CA GLN A 88 -21.78 14.99 0.22
C GLN A 88 -21.09 14.59 -1.09
N PHE A 89 -19.99 13.86 -1.02
CA PHE A 89 -19.33 13.25 -2.18
C PHE A 89 -19.90 11.86 -2.38
N VAL A 90 -20.93 11.77 -3.23
CA VAL A 90 -21.87 10.64 -3.29
C VAL A 90 -21.77 9.80 -4.56
N VAL A 91 -20.97 10.22 -5.55
CA VAL A 91 -20.85 9.49 -6.82
C VAL A 91 -20.14 8.15 -6.63
N ASP A 92 -20.58 7.13 -7.37
CA ASP A 92 -19.95 5.81 -7.33
C ASP A 92 -18.50 5.86 -7.86
N ARG A 93 -17.66 4.94 -7.40
CA ARG A 93 -16.30 4.78 -7.94
C ARG A 93 -16.28 4.46 -9.44
N PHE A 94 -17.29 3.74 -9.95
CA PHE A 94 -17.52 3.51 -11.37
C PHE A 94 -18.50 4.55 -11.87
N GLN A 95 -17.98 5.50 -12.63
CA GLN A 95 -18.69 6.71 -13.05
C GLN A 95 -18.33 7.08 -14.49
N ALA A 96 -18.77 8.26 -14.94
CA ALA A 96 -18.37 8.78 -16.23
C ALA A 96 -16.84 8.74 -16.40
N GLY A 97 -16.37 8.33 -17.57
CA GLY A 97 -14.97 8.30 -17.92
C GLY A 97 -14.27 9.63 -17.63
N ALA A 98 -12.97 9.59 -17.37
CA ALA A 98 -12.16 10.70 -16.87
C ALA A 98 -12.56 11.22 -15.47
N GLY A 99 -13.72 10.86 -14.90
CA GLY A 99 -14.15 11.29 -13.58
C GLY A 99 -14.97 12.56 -13.54
N THR A 100 -15.66 12.90 -14.64
CA THR A 100 -16.48 14.11 -14.73
C THR A 100 -17.55 14.18 -13.64
N SER A 101 -18.16 13.06 -13.28
CA SER A 101 -19.14 13.00 -12.18
C SER A 101 -18.57 13.49 -10.86
N HIS A 102 -17.38 13.03 -10.49
CA HIS A 102 -16.70 13.46 -9.26
C HIS A 102 -16.25 14.92 -9.33
N ASN A 103 -15.73 15.36 -10.48
CA ASN A 103 -15.34 16.76 -10.66
C ASN A 103 -16.54 17.69 -10.44
N MET A 104 -17.68 17.37 -11.04
CA MET A 104 -18.90 18.17 -10.85
C MET A 104 -19.46 18.07 -9.44
N ASN A 105 -19.39 16.90 -8.79
CA ASN A 105 -19.77 16.77 -7.38
C ASN A 105 -18.96 17.73 -6.50
N SER A 106 -17.65 17.79 -6.69
CA SER A 106 -16.78 18.74 -5.97
C SER A 106 -17.14 20.19 -6.26
N ASN A 107 -17.34 20.54 -7.54
CA ASN A 107 -17.68 21.90 -7.94
C ASN A 107 -19.00 22.36 -7.36
N GLU A 108 -20.04 21.52 -7.38
CA GLU A 108 -21.38 21.84 -6.89
C GLU A 108 -21.41 21.97 -5.37
N VAL A 109 -20.74 21.08 -4.62
CA VAL A 109 -20.66 21.16 -3.16
C VAL A 109 -19.94 22.44 -2.72
N ILE A 110 -18.79 22.74 -3.33
CA ILE A 110 -18.01 23.94 -3.01
C ILE A 110 -18.78 25.22 -3.39
N ALA A 111 -19.41 25.26 -4.57
CA ALA A 111 -20.21 26.42 -5.00
C ALA A 111 -21.39 26.68 -4.07
N ASN A 112 -22.12 25.64 -3.66
CA ASN A 112 -23.24 25.79 -2.74
C ASN A 112 -22.81 26.26 -1.35
N LEU A 113 -21.70 25.75 -0.82
CA LEU A 113 -21.13 26.23 0.44
C LEU A 113 -20.70 27.70 0.36
N ALA A 114 -20.02 28.08 -0.73
CA ALA A 114 -19.61 29.46 -0.97
C ALA A 114 -20.81 30.40 -1.13
N ASN A 115 -21.85 29.98 -1.87
CA ASN A 115 -23.06 30.79 -2.07
C ASN A 115 -23.80 31.07 -0.77
N VAL A 116 -24.00 30.06 0.06
CA VAL A 116 -24.64 30.22 1.37
C VAL A 116 -23.82 31.13 2.27
N ALA A 117 -22.51 31.05 2.27
CA ALA A 117 -21.62 31.94 3.02
C ALA A 117 -21.70 33.40 2.55
N LEU A 118 -22.03 33.62 1.28
CA LEU A 118 -22.23 34.97 0.71
C LEU A 118 -23.69 35.45 0.78
N GLY A 119 -24.58 34.75 1.50
CA GLY A 119 -25.99 35.12 1.66
C GLY A 119 -26.89 34.65 0.50
N GLY A 120 -26.39 33.82 -0.39
CA GLY A 120 -27.16 33.16 -1.46
C GLY A 120 -27.82 31.87 -1.01
N GLU A 121 -28.50 31.19 -1.96
CA GLU A 121 -29.21 29.95 -1.70
C GLU A 121 -28.59 28.79 -2.49
N LYS A 122 -28.69 27.57 -1.93
CA LYS A 122 -28.27 26.34 -2.62
C LYS A 122 -28.98 26.15 -3.95
N GLY A 123 -28.22 25.70 -4.97
CA GLY A 123 -28.75 25.37 -6.30
C GLY A 123 -29.01 26.58 -7.20
N THR A 124 -28.80 27.81 -6.71
CA THR A 124 -28.98 29.01 -7.54
C THR A 124 -27.78 29.35 -8.41
N TYR A 125 -26.60 28.82 -8.04
CA TYR A 125 -25.29 29.08 -8.67
C TYR A 125 -24.93 30.58 -8.75
N LYS A 126 -25.41 31.37 -7.78
CA LYS A 126 -25.16 32.81 -7.64
C LYS A 126 -24.87 33.15 -6.17
N PRO A 127 -23.82 33.96 -5.88
CA PRO A 127 -22.91 34.59 -6.83
C PRO A 127 -21.81 33.69 -7.39
N VAL A 128 -21.59 32.47 -6.83
CA VAL A 128 -20.52 31.52 -7.23
C VAL A 128 -21.13 30.41 -8.11
N ASN A 129 -20.61 30.28 -9.32
CA ASN A 129 -21.01 29.24 -10.27
C ASN A 129 -20.03 28.04 -10.20
N PRO A 130 -20.51 26.77 -10.16
CA PRO A 130 -19.65 25.61 -10.11
C PRO A 130 -18.73 25.46 -11.33
N ASN A 131 -19.18 25.84 -12.53
CA ASN A 131 -18.37 25.75 -13.76
C ASN A 131 -17.49 26.99 -13.97
N ASP A 132 -18.10 28.19 -13.89
CA ASP A 132 -17.41 29.42 -14.27
C ASP A 132 -16.42 29.91 -13.20
N ASP A 133 -16.68 29.62 -11.93
CA ASP A 133 -15.85 30.10 -10.81
C ASP A 133 -15.04 28.98 -10.15
N VAL A 134 -15.69 27.90 -9.66
CA VAL A 134 -14.98 26.80 -8.94
C VAL A 134 -14.10 26.00 -9.89
N ASN A 135 -14.57 25.77 -11.12
CA ASN A 135 -13.84 25.02 -12.15
C ASN A 135 -13.04 25.93 -13.11
N MET A 136 -12.91 27.23 -12.82
CA MET A 136 -12.20 28.17 -13.69
C MET A 136 -10.78 27.70 -14.01
N GLY A 137 -10.43 27.73 -15.32
CA GLY A 137 -9.12 27.31 -15.80
C GLY A 137 -8.81 25.81 -15.65
N GLN A 138 -9.83 24.98 -15.46
CA GLN A 138 -9.69 23.56 -15.23
C GLN A 138 -10.55 22.72 -16.17
N SER A 139 -10.15 21.49 -16.36
CA SER A 139 -10.96 20.42 -16.95
C SER A 139 -10.95 19.22 -16.00
N THR A 140 -11.96 18.36 -16.06
CA THR A 140 -11.90 17.02 -15.46
C THR A 140 -10.59 16.32 -15.85
N ASN A 141 -10.15 16.55 -17.09
CA ASN A 141 -9.03 15.84 -17.73
C ASN A 141 -7.68 16.14 -17.08
N ASP A 142 -7.49 17.32 -16.50
CA ASP A 142 -6.26 17.69 -15.80
C ASP A 142 -6.40 17.61 -14.27
N THR A 143 -7.61 17.81 -13.72
CA THR A 143 -7.83 17.77 -12.27
C THR A 143 -7.85 16.34 -11.70
N ILE A 144 -8.51 15.39 -12.35
CA ILE A 144 -8.66 14.03 -11.83
C ILE A 144 -7.31 13.28 -11.78
N PRO A 145 -6.48 13.25 -12.82
CA PRO A 145 -5.17 12.59 -12.72
C PRO A 145 -4.27 13.28 -11.71
N THR A 146 -4.36 14.60 -11.55
CA THR A 146 -3.67 15.33 -10.48
C THR A 146 -4.19 14.90 -9.10
N ALA A 147 -5.51 14.80 -8.91
CA ALA A 147 -6.09 14.37 -7.63
C ALA A 147 -5.69 12.94 -7.25
N ILE A 148 -5.61 12.03 -8.21
CA ILE A 148 -5.14 10.65 -7.98
C ILE A 148 -3.69 10.67 -7.48
N ARG A 149 -2.79 11.43 -8.14
CA ARG A 149 -1.39 11.56 -7.72
C ARG A 149 -1.26 12.13 -6.31
N LEU A 150 -1.99 13.19 -5.99
CA LEU A 150 -2.01 13.77 -4.65
C LEU A 150 -2.57 12.81 -3.59
N ALA A 151 -3.59 12.03 -3.94
CA ALA A 151 -4.17 11.03 -3.02
C ALA A 151 -3.19 9.89 -2.72
N VAL A 152 -2.51 9.34 -3.72
CA VAL A 152 -1.49 8.31 -3.48
C VAL A 152 -0.29 8.86 -2.73
N LEU A 153 0.14 10.11 -2.97
CA LEU A 153 1.17 10.79 -2.18
C LEU A 153 0.76 10.93 -0.70
N ALA A 154 -0.51 11.21 -0.42
CA ALA A 154 -1.03 11.29 0.95
C ALA A 154 -1.11 9.90 1.63
N LYS A 155 -1.30 8.82 0.87
CA LYS A 155 -1.35 7.44 1.38
C LYS A 155 0.04 6.82 1.53
N LEU A 156 1.00 7.20 0.70
CA LEU A 156 2.33 6.59 0.64
C LEU A 156 3.05 6.57 2.00
N PRO A 157 3.08 7.65 2.80
CA PRO A 157 3.73 7.62 4.11
C PRO A 157 3.14 6.61 5.10
N ARG A 158 1.82 6.34 5.02
CA ARG A 158 1.16 5.34 5.88
C ARG A 158 1.55 3.93 5.45
N LEU A 159 1.63 3.68 4.16
CA LEU A 159 2.06 2.39 3.61
C LEU A 159 3.52 2.12 3.94
N THR A 160 4.43 3.06 3.66
CA THR A 160 5.86 2.89 3.96
C THR A 160 6.14 2.75 5.46
N ALA A 161 5.41 3.49 6.31
CA ALA A 161 5.50 3.32 7.77
C ALA A 161 5.07 1.91 8.23
N ALA A 162 4.05 1.31 7.62
CA ALA A 162 3.64 -0.06 7.94
C ALA A 162 4.68 -1.09 7.49
N VAL A 163 5.30 -0.91 6.31
CA VAL A 163 6.42 -1.75 5.85
C VAL A 163 7.61 -1.62 6.80
N HIS A 164 7.98 -0.38 7.14
CA HIS A 164 9.07 -0.09 8.06
C HIS A 164 8.86 -0.75 9.43
N ALA A 165 7.66 -0.62 10.01
CA ALA A 165 7.33 -1.21 11.31
C ALA A 165 7.46 -2.74 11.30
N MET A 166 7.02 -3.40 10.22
CA MET A 166 7.16 -4.85 10.05
C MET A 166 8.63 -5.26 9.87
N ALA A 167 9.40 -4.53 9.06
CA ALA A 167 10.83 -4.77 8.86
C ALA A 167 11.63 -4.59 10.16
N ALA A 168 11.33 -3.54 10.94
CA ALA A 168 11.96 -3.29 12.23
C ALA A 168 11.69 -4.41 13.24
N GLU A 169 10.47 -4.97 13.23
CA GLU A 169 10.14 -6.10 14.10
C GLU A 169 10.89 -7.37 13.69
N PHE A 170 11.03 -7.65 12.40
CA PHE A 170 11.90 -8.74 11.93
C PHE A 170 13.37 -8.52 12.31
N THR A 171 13.87 -7.28 12.25
CA THR A 171 15.23 -6.94 12.70
C THR A 171 15.39 -7.23 14.20
N ARG A 172 14.41 -6.88 15.02
CA ARG A 172 14.39 -7.19 16.46
C ARG A 172 14.40 -8.70 16.74
N LEU A 173 13.60 -9.44 15.98
CA LEU A 173 13.56 -10.92 16.06
C LEU A 173 14.89 -11.52 15.59
N ALA A 174 15.49 -10.99 14.54
CA ALA A 174 16.77 -11.43 14.02
C ALA A 174 17.89 -11.32 15.07
N GLU A 175 17.99 -10.18 15.75
CA GLU A 175 19.00 -9.99 16.82
C GLU A 175 18.71 -10.88 18.02
N ARG A 176 17.45 -11.05 18.43
CA ARG A 176 17.07 -11.93 19.55
C ARG A 176 17.41 -13.39 19.30
N GLU A 177 17.31 -13.85 18.06
CA GLU A 177 17.49 -15.25 17.67
C GLU A 177 18.75 -15.50 16.84
N LYS A 178 19.73 -14.60 16.90
CA LYS A 178 20.95 -14.66 16.10
C LYS A 178 21.74 -15.95 16.30
N ASP A 179 21.69 -16.53 17.50
CA ASP A 179 22.41 -17.77 17.89
C ASP A 179 21.45 -18.98 17.96
N THR A 180 20.20 -18.86 17.57
CA THR A 180 19.26 -19.99 17.54
C THR A 180 19.49 -20.80 16.27
N VAL A 181 20.32 -21.83 16.37
CA VAL A 181 20.63 -22.74 15.26
C VAL A 181 19.41 -23.57 14.89
N LYS A 182 19.19 -23.72 13.61
CA LYS A 182 18.15 -24.57 13.02
C LYS A 182 18.63 -25.28 11.76
N SER A 183 17.91 -26.31 11.33
CA SER A 183 18.13 -26.89 10.00
C SER A 183 17.65 -25.91 8.92
N GLY A 184 18.55 -25.52 8.02
CA GLY A 184 18.15 -24.87 6.77
C GLY A 184 17.37 -25.87 5.92
N ARG A 185 16.41 -25.36 5.13
CA ARG A 185 15.62 -26.22 4.22
C ARG A 185 15.61 -25.59 2.83
N THR A 186 16.23 -26.27 1.86
CA THR A 186 16.12 -25.95 0.44
C THR A 186 15.28 -27.03 -0.23
N HIS A 187 14.35 -26.67 -1.11
CA HIS A 187 13.34 -27.58 -1.66
C HIS A 187 12.48 -28.28 -0.58
N LEU A 188 12.35 -27.69 0.60
CA LEU A 188 11.77 -28.28 1.81
C LEU A 188 12.50 -29.56 2.29
N GLN A 189 13.71 -29.79 1.80
CA GLN A 189 14.58 -30.89 2.23
C GLN A 189 15.66 -30.35 3.18
N ASP A 190 16.17 -31.22 4.05
CA ASP A 190 17.24 -30.91 4.99
C ASP A 190 18.47 -30.36 4.26
N ALA A 191 18.97 -29.24 4.75
CA ALA A 191 20.16 -28.58 4.24
C ALA A 191 21.16 -28.27 5.37
N VAL A 192 22.09 -27.38 5.10
CA VAL A 192 23.14 -26.98 6.05
C VAL A 192 22.55 -26.20 7.24
N PRO A 193 23.27 -26.13 8.37
CA PRO A 193 22.91 -25.30 9.51
C PRO A 193 22.74 -23.83 9.09
N THR A 194 21.75 -23.16 9.66
CA THR A 194 21.55 -21.72 9.63
C THR A 194 21.05 -21.27 11.00
N THR A 195 20.88 -19.95 11.22
CA THR A 195 20.19 -19.47 12.41
C THR A 195 18.82 -18.91 12.04
N LEU A 196 17.88 -18.99 12.97
CA LEU A 196 16.57 -18.36 12.81
C LEU A 196 16.69 -16.83 12.70
N GLY A 197 17.73 -16.27 13.35
CA GLY A 197 18.07 -14.86 13.23
C GLY A 197 18.43 -14.46 11.80
N GLN A 198 19.21 -15.27 11.08
CA GLN A 198 19.53 -15.01 9.66
C GLN A 198 18.30 -15.07 8.77
N GLU A 199 17.37 -15.99 9.04
CA GLU A 199 16.11 -16.10 8.30
C GLU A 199 15.26 -14.83 8.49
N PHE A 200 15.09 -14.36 9.73
CA PHE A 200 14.39 -13.10 10.03
C PHE A 200 15.11 -11.88 9.47
N ALA A 201 16.44 -11.84 9.48
CA ALA A 201 17.21 -10.76 8.87
C ALA A 201 16.98 -10.69 7.35
N GLY A 202 16.85 -11.82 6.69
CA GLY A 202 16.49 -11.90 5.27
C GLY A 202 15.12 -11.28 4.98
N TYR A 203 14.12 -11.52 5.84
CA TYR A 203 12.78 -10.90 5.71
C TYR A 203 12.84 -9.38 5.94
N ALA A 204 13.55 -8.94 6.97
CA ALA A 204 13.75 -7.51 7.26
C ALA A 204 14.41 -6.78 6.07
N TRP A 205 15.48 -7.35 5.54
CA TRP A 205 16.21 -6.79 4.40
C TRP A 205 15.30 -6.64 3.16
N THR A 206 14.54 -7.69 2.86
CA THR A 206 13.63 -7.69 1.70
C THR A 206 12.55 -6.60 1.83
N LEU A 207 11.93 -6.48 3.01
CA LEU A 207 10.91 -5.45 3.26
C LEU A 207 11.50 -4.03 3.19
N SER A 208 12.72 -3.81 3.69
CA SER A 208 13.40 -2.52 3.57
C SER A 208 13.68 -2.15 2.10
N ARG A 209 13.97 -3.15 1.25
CA ARG A 209 14.11 -2.92 -0.21
C ARG A 209 12.78 -2.55 -0.85
N CYS A 210 11.66 -3.17 -0.44
CA CYS A 210 10.32 -2.79 -0.91
C CYS A 210 9.95 -1.36 -0.47
N GLU A 211 10.26 -0.97 0.78
CA GLU A 211 10.07 0.40 1.27
C GLU A 211 10.80 1.42 0.39
N ALA A 212 12.10 1.18 0.13
CA ALA A 212 12.91 2.05 -0.72
C ALA A 212 12.37 2.15 -2.16
N ALA A 213 11.87 1.05 -2.73
CA ALA A 213 11.30 1.02 -4.07
C ALA A 213 9.99 1.82 -4.15
N LEU A 214 9.13 1.73 -3.14
CA LEU A 214 7.91 2.53 -3.03
C LEU A 214 8.23 4.03 -2.96
N GLU A 215 9.20 4.44 -2.13
CA GLU A 215 9.62 5.84 -2.02
C GLU A 215 10.28 6.36 -3.32
N ALA A 216 10.94 5.51 -4.08
CA ALA A 216 11.58 5.89 -5.35
C ALA A 216 10.57 6.32 -6.45
N VAL A 217 9.28 6.03 -6.29
CA VAL A 217 8.22 6.48 -7.21
C VAL A 217 7.78 7.92 -6.91
N ARG A 218 7.92 8.39 -5.67
CA ARG A 218 7.44 9.71 -5.18
C ARG A 218 7.78 10.88 -6.11
N PRO A 219 9.02 11.06 -6.63
CA PRO A 219 9.34 12.21 -7.49
C PRO A 219 8.52 12.27 -8.78
N ALA A 220 8.17 11.12 -9.37
CA ALA A 220 7.34 11.07 -10.57
C ALA A 220 5.87 11.44 -10.25
N LEU A 221 5.34 11.06 -9.09
CA LEU A 221 3.99 11.41 -8.64
C LEU A 221 3.84 12.90 -8.35
N CYS A 222 4.94 13.62 -8.06
CA CYS A 222 4.94 15.07 -7.87
C CYS A 222 4.85 15.87 -9.18
N GLU A 223 4.94 15.23 -10.34
CA GLU A 223 4.73 15.86 -11.65
C GLU A 223 3.24 15.82 -12.00
N ILE A 224 2.62 17.00 -12.16
CA ILE A 224 1.17 17.10 -12.41
C ILE A 224 0.87 17.77 -13.74
N GLY A 225 -0.32 17.46 -14.29
CA GLY A 225 -0.82 18.02 -15.53
C GLY A 225 -1.80 19.18 -15.35
N LEU A 226 -1.98 19.68 -14.11
CA LEU A 226 -2.93 20.76 -13.84
C LEU A 226 -2.55 22.03 -14.59
N GLY A 227 -3.54 22.60 -15.28
CA GLY A 227 -3.37 23.72 -16.20
C GLY A 227 -3.29 23.28 -17.66
N GLY A 228 -3.24 21.97 -17.97
CA GLY A 228 -3.38 21.45 -19.33
C GLY A 228 -4.80 21.62 -19.89
N SER A 229 -5.78 21.82 -19.02
CA SER A 229 -7.19 21.95 -19.39
C SER A 229 -7.69 20.71 -20.16
N ALA A 230 -8.37 20.88 -21.27
CA ALA A 230 -9.05 19.79 -21.98
C ALA A 230 -8.10 18.79 -22.67
N ALA A 231 -7.01 19.25 -23.26
CA ALA A 231 -6.13 18.44 -24.09
C ALA A 231 -4.62 18.76 -23.92
N GLY A 232 -4.24 19.36 -22.80
CA GLY A 232 -2.84 19.69 -22.50
C GLY A 232 -2.34 21.01 -23.08
N THR A 233 -3.20 21.80 -23.74
CA THR A 233 -2.85 23.07 -24.40
C THR A 233 -3.04 24.29 -23.51
N GLY A 234 -3.68 24.14 -22.35
CA GLY A 234 -4.00 25.27 -21.47
C GLY A 234 -5.10 26.20 -22.00
N LEU A 235 -5.97 25.70 -22.87
CA LEU A 235 -7.07 26.51 -23.40
C LEU A 235 -7.93 27.06 -22.26
N ASN A 236 -8.22 28.37 -22.29
CA ASN A 236 -8.95 29.10 -21.26
C ASN A 236 -8.27 29.14 -19.89
N THR A 237 -6.94 29.08 -19.84
CA THR A 237 -6.13 29.34 -18.65
C THR A 237 -5.25 30.57 -18.84
N SER A 238 -4.85 31.23 -17.74
CA SER A 238 -3.77 32.23 -17.85
C SER A 238 -2.43 31.52 -18.03
N PRO A 239 -1.44 32.13 -18.73
CA PRO A 239 -0.15 31.49 -19.00
C PRO A 239 0.62 31.04 -17.76
N ASP A 240 0.46 31.73 -16.64
CA ASP A 240 1.12 31.47 -15.35
C ASP A 240 0.29 30.57 -14.41
N TYR A 241 -0.95 30.21 -14.79
CA TYR A 241 -1.84 29.41 -13.97
C TYR A 241 -1.25 28.05 -13.55
N PRO A 242 -0.64 27.24 -14.46
CA PRO A 242 -0.10 25.94 -14.07
C PRO A 242 0.96 26.06 -12.99
N ALA A 243 1.90 27.00 -13.13
CA ALA A 243 2.99 27.22 -12.18
C ALA A 243 2.48 27.69 -10.82
N ARG A 244 1.51 28.62 -10.80
CA ARG A 244 0.91 29.13 -9.55
C ARG A 244 0.09 28.07 -8.84
N ALA A 245 -0.71 27.31 -9.58
CA ALA A 245 -1.50 26.22 -9.01
C ALA A 245 -0.61 25.11 -8.42
N ALA A 246 0.50 24.76 -9.11
CA ALA A 246 1.47 23.80 -8.59
C ALA A 246 2.16 24.32 -7.30
N ALA A 247 2.52 25.59 -7.25
CA ALA A 247 3.12 26.20 -6.06
C ALA A 247 2.16 26.18 -4.86
N GLU A 248 0.89 26.54 -5.07
CA GLU A 248 -0.13 26.46 -4.02
C GLU A 248 -0.35 25.01 -3.53
N LEU A 249 -0.38 24.04 -4.44
CA LEU A 249 -0.48 22.63 -4.07
C LEU A 249 0.75 22.15 -3.28
N GLY A 250 1.94 22.61 -3.66
CA GLY A 250 3.16 22.31 -2.90
C GLY A 250 3.09 22.81 -1.47
N GLN A 251 2.59 24.05 -1.25
CA GLN A 251 2.39 24.60 0.10
C GLN A 251 1.34 23.83 0.90
N LEU A 252 0.24 23.42 0.26
CA LEU A 252 -0.87 22.71 0.92
C LEU A 252 -0.53 21.26 1.29
N THR A 253 0.35 20.62 0.54
CA THR A 253 0.67 19.19 0.71
C THR A 253 2.01 18.96 1.40
N GLY A 254 2.92 19.94 1.37
CA GLY A 254 4.31 19.76 1.78
C GLY A 254 5.16 18.97 0.78
N GLU A 255 4.60 18.61 -0.39
CA GLU A 255 5.29 17.86 -1.44
C GLU A 255 5.88 18.80 -2.49
N PRO A 256 7.00 18.43 -3.14
CA PRO A 256 7.65 19.26 -4.17
C PRO A 256 6.89 19.16 -5.51
N ILE A 257 5.63 19.59 -5.51
CA ILE A 257 4.74 19.55 -6.68
C ILE A 257 5.30 20.45 -7.78
N ARG A 258 5.36 19.93 -9.01
CA ARG A 258 5.82 20.65 -10.18
C ARG A 258 4.97 20.36 -11.42
N VAL A 259 4.96 21.31 -12.34
CA VAL A 259 4.29 21.14 -13.62
C VAL A 259 5.08 20.15 -14.47
N GLY A 260 4.41 19.07 -14.88
CA GLY A 260 4.98 18.09 -15.81
C GLY A 260 4.71 18.46 -17.28
N GLN A 261 4.92 17.49 -18.16
CA GLN A 261 4.52 17.65 -19.57
C GLN A 261 2.98 17.48 -19.65
N LEU A 262 2.28 18.59 -19.89
CA LEU A 262 0.83 18.69 -19.70
C LEU A 262 0.02 17.65 -20.49
N VAL A 263 0.37 17.39 -21.75
CA VAL A 263 -0.31 16.38 -22.58
C VAL A 263 -0.03 14.98 -22.05
N ALA A 264 1.23 14.65 -21.76
CA ALA A 264 1.62 13.33 -21.28
C ALA A 264 0.98 13.00 -19.93
N GLN A 265 0.84 13.98 -19.02
CA GLN A 265 0.25 13.79 -17.69
C GLN A 265 -1.25 13.46 -17.71
N MET A 266 -1.92 13.67 -18.86
CA MET A 266 -3.32 13.34 -19.09
C MET A 266 -3.49 12.04 -19.89
N GLN A 267 -2.58 11.75 -20.81
CA GLN A 267 -2.57 10.54 -21.64
C GLN A 267 -2.04 9.32 -20.88
N SER A 268 -0.89 9.52 -20.20
CA SER A 268 -0.12 8.45 -19.60
C SER A 268 -0.31 8.40 -18.09
N MET A 269 -0.59 7.20 -17.61
CA MET A 269 -0.64 6.86 -16.17
C MET A 269 0.55 5.96 -15.79
N ASN A 270 1.70 6.11 -16.48
CA ASN A 270 2.86 5.26 -16.31
C ASN A 270 3.46 5.33 -14.90
N ASP A 271 3.47 6.49 -14.27
CA ASP A 271 3.89 6.69 -12.88
C ASP A 271 3.01 5.94 -11.88
N LEU A 272 1.70 5.92 -12.12
CA LEU A 272 0.73 5.15 -11.33
C LEU A 272 0.88 3.64 -11.57
N ALA A 273 1.19 3.22 -12.80
CA ALA A 273 1.52 1.83 -13.12
C ALA A 273 2.80 1.37 -12.41
N ARG A 274 3.83 2.23 -12.33
CA ARG A 274 5.06 1.95 -11.58
C ARG A 274 4.75 1.77 -10.10
N LEU A 275 3.96 2.67 -9.50
CA LEU A 275 3.53 2.52 -8.11
C LEU A 275 2.79 1.20 -7.89
N SER A 276 1.85 0.85 -8.78
CA SER A 276 1.12 -0.43 -8.74
C SER A 276 2.07 -1.62 -8.78
N GLY A 277 3.08 -1.58 -9.64
CA GLY A 277 4.12 -2.60 -9.75
C GLY A 277 4.93 -2.79 -8.46
N GLU A 278 5.26 -1.70 -7.77
CA GLU A 278 5.98 -1.79 -6.48
C GLU A 278 5.07 -2.30 -5.36
N ILE A 279 3.79 -1.90 -5.35
CA ILE A 279 2.78 -2.46 -4.43
C ILE A 279 2.59 -3.96 -4.67
N ARG A 280 2.55 -4.41 -5.94
CA ARG A 280 2.53 -5.83 -6.30
C ARG A 280 3.77 -6.56 -5.78
N ASN A 281 4.97 -6.02 -5.99
CA ASN A 281 6.22 -6.61 -5.53
C ASN A 281 6.23 -6.79 -3.99
N LEU A 282 5.76 -5.79 -3.25
CA LEU A 282 5.56 -5.90 -1.80
C LEU A 282 4.58 -7.03 -1.45
N ALA A 283 3.45 -7.15 -2.15
CA ALA A 283 2.45 -8.20 -1.89
C ALA A 283 3.01 -9.61 -2.16
N LEU A 284 3.87 -9.79 -3.17
CA LEU A 284 4.55 -11.06 -3.45
C LEU A 284 5.47 -11.45 -2.30
N GLU A 285 6.29 -10.52 -1.79
CA GLU A 285 7.20 -10.78 -0.67
C GLU A 285 6.45 -11.04 0.64
N LEU A 286 5.40 -10.30 0.93
CA LEU A 286 4.56 -10.54 2.09
C LEU A 286 3.89 -11.92 2.04
N THR A 287 3.47 -12.37 0.85
CA THR A 287 2.91 -13.72 0.65
C THR A 287 3.94 -14.80 0.94
N ARG A 288 5.17 -14.65 0.42
CA ARG A 288 6.28 -15.58 0.65
C ARG A 288 6.61 -15.67 2.14
N ILE A 289 6.83 -14.53 2.80
CA ILE A 289 7.13 -14.45 4.23
C ILE A 289 6.01 -15.06 5.07
N SER A 290 4.75 -14.74 4.76
CA SER A 290 3.59 -15.31 5.45
C SER A 290 3.53 -16.83 5.34
N ASN A 291 3.84 -17.39 4.16
CA ASN A 291 3.86 -18.84 3.96
C ASN A 291 4.97 -19.50 4.78
N ASP A 292 6.16 -18.91 4.83
CA ASP A 292 7.26 -19.40 5.66
C ASP A 292 6.88 -19.41 7.15
N LEU A 293 6.34 -18.30 7.66
CA LEU A 293 5.93 -18.21 9.07
C LEU A 293 4.81 -19.20 9.43
N ARG A 294 3.85 -19.42 8.51
CA ARG A 294 2.79 -20.43 8.69
C ARG A 294 3.37 -21.85 8.72
N LEU A 295 4.36 -22.11 7.88
CA LEU A 295 5.03 -23.41 7.84
C LEU A 295 5.89 -23.64 9.10
N LEU A 296 6.67 -22.66 9.51
CA LEU A 296 7.48 -22.72 10.76
C LEU A 296 6.61 -22.94 12.00
N ALA A 297 5.38 -22.37 12.02
CA ALA A 297 4.42 -22.52 13.11
C ALA A 297 3.54 -23.78 13.01
N SER A 298 3.70 -24.59 11.96
CA SER A 298 2.84 -25.75 11.71
C SER A 298 2.91 -26.82 12.83
N GLY A 299 1.78 -27.42 13.12
CA GLY A 299 1.68 -28.47 14.12
C GLY A 299 0.88 -28.02 15.37
N PRO A 300 1.49 -27.88 16.55
CA PRO A 300 2.92 -27.94 16.90
C PRO A 300 3.51 -29.34 17.09
N ARG A 301 2.69 -30.38 17.24
CA ARG A 301 3.21 -31.76 17.56
C ARG A 301 3.54 -32.55 16.31
N THR A 302 2.77 -32.39 15.23
CA THR A 302 2.87 -33.16 13.98
C THR A 302 3.37 -32.33 12.79
N GLY A 303 3.92 -31.14 13.04
CA GLY A 303 4.53 -30.26 12.05
C GLY A 303 5.88 -29.74 12.54
N LEU A 304 6.36 -28.64 11.94
CA LEU A 304 7.67 -28.08 12.29
C LEU A 304 7.68 -27.55 13.73
N GLY A 305 6.77 -26.67 14.07
CA GLY A 305 6.64 -26.12 15.43
C GLY A 305 7.92 -25.39 15.91
N GLU A 306 8.72 -24.84 15.01
CA GLU A 306 9.94 -24.09 15.33
C GLU A 306 9.62 -22.71 15.92
N ILE A 307 8.45 -22.16 15.57
CA ILE A 307 7.90 -20.96 16.19
C ILE A 307 6.48 -21.19 16.67
N GLN A 308 6.03 -20.39 17.63
CA GLN A 308 4.65 -20.32 18.09
C GLN A 308 4.12 -18.91 17.87
N LEU A 309 2.96 -18.82 17.24
CA LEU A 309 2.25 -17.56 17.00
C LEU A 309 1.26 -17.29 18.15
N PRO A 310 1.08 -16.02 18.55
CA PRO A 310 0.07 -15.66 19.54
C PRO A 310 -1.34 -16.09 19.10
N PRO A 311 -2.14 -16.67 19.98
CA PRO A 311 -3.55 -16.93 19.70
C PRO A 311 -4.35 -15.62 19.71
N VAL A 312 -4.98 -15.29 18.59
CA VAL A 312 -5.79 -14.07 18.45
C VAL A 312 -7.29 -14.33 18.46
N GLN A 313 -7.67 -15.60 18.25
CA GLN A 313 -9.06 -16.08 18.33
C GLN A 313 -9.09 -17.61 18.50
N PRO A 314 -10.20 -18.22 18.92
CA PRO A 314 -10.36 -19.67 18.89
C PRO A 314 -10.16 -20.22 17.46
N GLY A 315 -9.31 -21.24 17.33
CA GLY A 315 -8.91 -21.76 16.00
C GLY A 315 -9.89 -22.75 15.38
N SER A 316 -10.80 -23.32 16.19
CA SER A 316 -11.74 -24.35 15.74
C SER A 316 -12.97 -24.39 16.63
N SER A 317 -14.13 -24.64 16.02
CA SER A 317 -15.39 -24.86 16.74
C SER A 317 -15.51 -26.27 17.36
N ILE A 318 -14.70 -27.23 16.88
CA ILE A 318 -14.79 -28.64 17.25
C ILE A 318 -13.49 -29.22 17.85
N MET A 319 -12.37 -28.51 17.77
CA MET A 319 -11.07 -28.96 18.27
C MET A 319 -10.55 -27.96 19.33
N PRO A 320 -10.79 -28.21 20.62
CA PRO A 320 -10.31 -27.34 21.69
C PRO A 320 -8.79 -27.18 21.66
N GLY A 321 -8.31 -25.95 21.83
CA GLY A 321 -6.89 -25.64 21.87
C GLY A 321 -6.19 -25.53 20.52
N LYS A 322 -6.89 -25.72 19.38
CA LYS A 322 -6.33 -25.49 18.06
C LYS A 322 -6.17 -24.00 17.80
N VAL A 323 -4.95 -23.56 17.49
CA VAL A 323 -4.62 -22.19 17.11
C VAL A 323 -4.19 -22.17 15.65
N ASN A 324 -4.86 -21.37 14.83
CA ASN A 324 -4.52 -21.23 13.41
C ASN A 324 -3.70 -19.95 13.18
N PRO A 325 -2.82 -19.88 12.16
CA PRO A 325 -2.02 -18.71 11.83
C PRO A 325 -2.84 -17.65 11.05
N VAL A 326 -4.02 -17.29 11.60
CA VAL A 326 -5.08 -16.53 10.89
C VAL A 326 -4.65 -15.15 10.43
N MET A 327 -3.69 -14.50 11.13
CA MET A 327 -3.21 -13.17 10.73
C MET A 327 -2.39 -13.25 9.44
N PHE A 328 -1.58 -14.29 9.25
CA PHE A 328 -0.84 -14.50 8.02
C PHE A 328 -1.70 -15.09 6.90
N GLU A 329 -2.76 -15.82 7.24
CA GLU A 329 -3.80 -16.22 6.27
C GLU A 329 -4.56 -14.99 5.74
N MET A 330 -4.97 -14.08 6.62
CA MET A 330 -5.61 -12.82 6.26
C MET A 330 -4.67 -11.95 5.39
N LEU A 331 -3.39 -11.83 5.77
CA LEU A 331 -2.42 -11.07 5.00
C LEU A 331 -2.28 -11.64 3.57
N ASN A 332 -2.23 -12.97 3.41
CA ASN A 332 -2.22 -13.60 2.09
C ASN A 332 -3.48 -13.29 1.27
N GLN A 333 -4.67 -13.32 1.89
CA GLN A 333 -5.92 -12.96 1.21
C GLN A 333 -5.87 -11.52 0.69
N VAL A 334 -5.35 -10.59 1.50
CA VAL A 334 -5.17 -9.19 1.09
C VAL A 334 -4.16 -9.09 -0.06
N CYS A 335 -3.02 -9.76 0.04
CA CYS A 335 -2.01 -9.78 -1.01
C CYS A 335 -2.59 -10.30 -2.35
N PHE A 336 -3.40 -11.36 -2.34
CA PHE A 336 -4.03 -11.88 -3.54
C PHE A 336 -5.03 -10.90 -4.18
N GLN A 337 -5.78 -10.13 -3.36
CA GLN A 337 -6.63 -9.06 -3.88
C GLN A 337 -5.80 -7.94 -4.51
N VAL A 338 -4.67 -7.57 -3.89
CA VAL A 338 -3.76 -6.56 -4.43
C VAL A 338 -3.17 -6.98 -5.77
N LEU A 339 -2.79 -8.26 -5.95
CA LEU A 339 -2.35 -8.78 -7.24
C LEU A 339 -3.45 -8.65 -8.32
N GLY A 340 -4.71 -8.89 -7.94
CA GLY A 340 -5.86 -8.66 -8.82
C GLY A 340 -6.05 -7.18 -9.18
N GLN A 341 -5.84 -6.27 -8.23
CA GLN A 341 -5.90 -4.82 -8.49
C GLN A 341 -4.77 -4.35 -9.43
N ASP A 342 -3.54 -4.87 -9.27
CA ASP A 342 -2.43 -4.54 -10.18
C ASP A 342 -2.72 -4.98 -11.63
N ALA A 343 -3.29 -6.15 -11.82
CA ALA A 343 -3.74 -6.59 -13.14
C ALA A 343 -4.78 -5.64 -13.72
N ALA A 344 -5.78 -5.22 -12.93
CA ALA A 344 -6.79 -4.26 -13.36
C ALA A 344 -6.18 -2.89 -13.69
N VAL A 345 -5.25 -2.38 -12.87
CA VAL A 345 -4.50 -1.14 -13.13
C VAL A 345 -3.77 -1.22 -14.46
N SER A 346 -3.10 -2.34 -14.75
CA SER A 346 -2.38 -2.55 -16.01
C SER A 346 -3.30 -2.42 -17.23
N TYR A 347 -4.50 -3.04 -17.18
CA TYR A 347 -5.50 -2.90 -18.24
C TYR A 347 -6.03 -1.47 -18.37
N MET A 348 -6.25 -0.77 -17.26
CA MET A 348 -6.74 0.61 -17.28
C MET A 348 -5.69 1.59 -17.78
N VAL A 349 -4.41 1.39 -17.48
CA VAL A 349 -3.32 2.22 -17.98
C VAL A 349 -3.18 2.12 -19.48
N GLN A 350 -3.21 0.90 -20.04
CA GLN A 350 -3.08 0.69 -21.51
C GLN A 350 -4.31 1.16 -22.31
N ALA A 351 -5.45 1.40 -21.64
CA ALA A 351 -6.70 1.81 -22.31
C ALA A 351 -6.76 3.31 -22.62
N GLY A 352 -5.71 4.09 -22.31
CA GLY A 352 -5.60 5.49 -22.73
C GLY A 352 -5.60 5.60 -24.26
N GLN A 353 -6.32 6.60 -24.77
CA GLN A 353 -6.42 6.86 -26.22
C GLN A 353 -6.19 8.33 -26.50
N MET A 354 -5.31 8.63 -27.43
CA MET A 354 -4.96 9.99 -27.85
C MET A 354 -4.62 10.87 -26.64
N GLU A 355 -5.28 11.97 -26.42
CA GLU A 355 -4.94 12.99 -25.43
C GLU A 355 -5.40 12.69 -24.01
N LEU A 356 -6.09 11.55 -23.76
CA LEU A 356 -6.69 11.27 -22.45
C LEU A 356 -6.79 9.78 -22.13
N ASN A 357 -6.53 9.44 -20.87
CA ASN A 357 -6.93 8.18 -20.31
C ASN A 357 -8.26 8.34 -19.54
N VAL A 358 -9.35 7.78 -20.07
CA VAL A 358 -10.69 7.91 -19.47
C VAL A 358 -10.98 6.89 -18.37
N MET A 359 -10.05 5.92 -18.10
CA MET A 359 -10.23 4.87 -17.07
C MET A 359 -9.75 5.31 -15.68
N MET A 360 -9.31 6.54 -15.53
CA MET A 360 -8.71 7.09 -14.30
C MET A 360 -9.54 6.87 -13.02
N PRO A 361 -10.88 7.00 -12.98
CA PRO A 361 -11.63 6.82 -11.74
C PRO A 361 -11.48 5.41 -11.15
N ALA A 362 -11.59 4.39 -11.99
CA ALA A 362 -11.43 3.00 -11.58
C ALA A 362 -9.97 2.69 -11.23
N LEU A 363 -9.00 3.23 -11.99
CA LEU A 363 -7.57 3.09 -11.73
C LEU A 363 -7.19 3.67 -10.35
N GLY A 364 -7.62 4.89 -10.05
CA GLY A 364 -7.38 5.52 -8.76
C GLY A 364 -7.97 4.69 -7.61
N SER A 365 -9.23 4.24 -7.76
CA SER A 365 -9.89 3.40 -6.75
C SER A 365 -9.15 2.09 -6.48
N ALA A 366 -8.62 1.44 -7.52
CA ALA A 366 -7.85 0.20 -7.38
C ALA A 366 -6.56 0.42 -6.58
N LEU A 367 -5.84 1.52 -6.85
CA LEU A 367 -4.63 1.90 -6.10
C LEU A 367 -4.93 2.25 -4.64
N PHE A 368 -5.98 3.04 -4.38
CA PHE A 368 -6.35 3.44 -3.03
C PHE A 368 -6.71 2.22 -2.18
N ASP A 369 -7.55 1.32 -2.69
CA ASP A 369 -7.90 0.07 -2.03
C ASP A 369 -6.65 -0.77 -1.72
N ALA A 370 -5.76 -0.98 -2.69
CA ALA A 370 -4.55 -1.77 -2.52
C ALA A 370 -3.63 -1.20 -1.42
N MET A 371 -3.41 0.12 -1.41
CA MET A 371 -2.58 0.79 -0.41
C MET A 371 -3.18 0.70 0.99
N ASP A 372 -4.48 0.96 1.14
CA ASP A 372 -5.15 0.91 2.44
C ASP A 372 -5.23 -0.52 2.99
N TRP A 373 -5.56 -1.50 2.14
CA TRP A 373 -5.64 -2.90 2.57
C TRP A 373 -4.30 -3.43 3.05
N LEU A 374 -3.21 -3.18 2.29
CA LEU A 374 -1.87 -3.60 2.72
C LEU A 374 -1.42 -2.90 4.00
N THR A 375 -1.63 -1.59 4.10
CA THR A 375 -1.30 -0.82 5.31
C THR A 375 -1.99 -1.42 6.53
N ASN A 376 -3.29 -1.63 6.45
CA ASN A 376 -4.09 -2.15 7.57
C ASN A 376 -3.73 -3.60 7.92
N ALA A 377 -3.52 -4.45 6.90
CA ALA A 377 -3.19 -5.86 7.11
C ALA A 377 -1.79 -6.04 7.71
N MET A 378 -0.78 -5.29 7.23
CA MET A 378 0.56 -5.31 7.81
C MET A 378 0.57 -4.82 9.25
N ASN A 379 -0.10 -3.71 9.56
CA ASN A 379 -0.23 -3.21 10.93
C ASN A 379 -0.87 -4.25 11.85
N ALA A 380 -1.98 -4.86 11.42
CA ALA A 380 -2.66 -5.90 12.20
C ALA A 380 -1.79 -7.14 12.41
N ALA A 381 -1.09 -7.63 11.38
CA ALA A 381 -0.23 -8.80 11.46
C ALA A 381 1.00 -8.51 12.36
N THR A 382 1.61 -7.33 12.24
CA THR A 382 2.74 -6.93 13.07
C THR A 382 2.36 -6.85 14.55
N GLU A 383 1.30 -6.12 14.87
CA GLU A 383 0.88 -5.88 16.26
C GLU A 383 0.35 -7.15 16.94
N LYS A 384 -0.48 -7.93 16.26
CA LYS A 384 -1.19 -9.04 16.88
C LYS A 384 -0.45 -10.37 16.80
N ASN A 385 0.52 -10.50 15.91
CA ASN A 385 1.17 -11.80 15.68
C ASN A 385 2.68 -11.71 15.69
N LEU A 386 3.31 -10.85 14.87
CA LEU A 386 4.75 -10.83 14.70
C LEU A 386 5.47 -10.45 16.00
N LYS A 387 5.03 -9.40 16.70
CA LYS A 387 5.59 -8.95 17.99
C LYS A 387 5.56 -10.02 19.09
N GLY A 388 4.63 -10.94 19.02
CA GLY A 388 4.42 -11.98 20.02
C GLY A 388 4.98 -13.36 19.63
N ILE A 389 5.78 -13.47 18.57
CA ILE A 389 6.38 -14.75 18.18
C ILE A 389 7.27 -15.29 19.31
N VAL A 390 6.99 -16.52 19.72
CA VAL A 390 7.84 -17.32 20.64
C VAL A 390 8.57 -18.37 19.81
N VAL A 391 9.88 -18.48 20.00
CA VAL A 391 10.71 -19.46 19.31
C VAL A 391 10.86 -20.71 20.17
N ASN A 392 10.64 -21.87 19.58
CA ASN A 392 10.86 -23.16 20.19
C ASN A 392 12.29 -23.64 19.88
N ARG A 393 13.25 -23.18 20.69
CA ARG A 393 14.67 -23.48 20.50
C ARG A 393 14.97 -24.98 20.62
N GLU A 394 14.25 -25.69 21.47
CA GLU A 394 14.39 -27.14 21.60
C GLU A 394 14.00 -27.86 20.31
N ARG A 395 12.93 -27.38 19.65
CA ARG A 395 12.48 -27.95 18.38
C ARG A 395 13.46 -27.66 17.25
N CYS A 396 14.03 -26.45 17.21
CA CYS A 396 15.07 -26.09 16.27
C CYS A 396 16.31 -26.99 16.45
N ALA A 397 16.77 -27.15 17.69
CA ALA A 397 17.88 -28.02 18.05
C ALA A 397 17.61 -29.50 17.73
N PHE A 398 16.39 -29.95 18.00
CA PHE A 398 15.99 -31.33 17.68
C PHE A 398 16.16 -31.60 16.17
N PHE A 399 15.62 -30.77 15.31
CA PHE A 399 15.68 -31.01 13.86
C PHE A 399 17.10 -30.91 13.31
N ILE A 400 17.91 -29.94 13.74
CA ILE A 400 19.27 -29.85 13.21
C ILE A 400 20.09 -31.07 13.60
N HIS A 401 19.93 -31.60 14.81
CA HIS A 401 20.66 -32.80 15.23
C HIS A 401 20.19 -34.10 14.52
N GLN A 402 18.99 -34.12 13.97
CA GLN A 402 18.52 -35.24 13.13
C GLN A 402 19.10 -35.20 11.70
N SER A 403 19.63 -34.06 11.26
CA SER A 403 20.09 -33.89 9.87
C SER A 403 21.41 -34.66 9.63
N VAL A 404 21.37 -35.61 8.71
CA VAL A 404 22.59 -36.32 8.25
C VAL A 404 23.55 -35.37 7.52
N ALA A 405 23.06 -34.23 7.01
CA ALA A 405 23.87 -33.21 6.36
C ALA A 405 24.98 -32.65 7.29
N LEU A 406 24.82 -32.75 8.62
CA LEU A 406 25.86 -32.37 9.58
C LEU A 406 27.15 -33.15 9.42
N ALA A 407 27.14 -34.37 8.89
CA ALA A 407 28.34 -35.13 8.61
C ALA A 407 29.28 -34.41 7.61
N THR A 408 28.76 -33.55 6.77
CA THR A 408 29.58 -32.74 5.83
C THR A 408 30.53 -31.79 6.54
N LEU A 409 30.15 -31.30 7.73
CA LEU A 409 30.99 -30.42 8.56
C LEU A 409 32.25 -31.12 9.07
N LEU A 410 32.19 -32.44 9.19
CA LEU A 410 33.29 -33.25 9.68
C LEU A 410 34.43 -33.40 8.66
N ASN A 411 34.18 -33.14 7.37
CA ASN A 411 35.18 -33.37 6.31
C ASN A 411 36.52 -32.67 6.57
N THR A 412 36.45 -31.45 7.12
CA THR A 412 37.66 -30.65 7.45
C THR A 412 38.33 -31.04 8.76
N GLN A 413 37.65 -31.81 9.62
CA GLN A 413 38.10 -32.17 10.95
C GLN A 413 38.66 -33.58 11.00
N ILE A 414 37.96 -34.54 10.38
CA ILE A 414 38.31 -35.98 10.46
C ILE A 414 38.55 -36.61 9.07
N GLY A 415 38.42 -35.82 7.99
CA GLY A 415 38.59 -36.27 6.62
C GLY A 415 37.34 -36.91 6.02
N TYR A 416 37.25 -36.88 4.67
CA TYR A 416 36.07 -37.29 3.92
C TYR A 416 35.63 -38.74 4.19
N ASN A 417 36.58 -39.72 4.24
CA ASN A 417 36.23 -41.13 4.40
C ASN A 417 35.55 -41.40 5.74
N GLN A 418 36.09 -40.90 6.83
CA GLN A 418 35.51 -41.07 8.17
C GLN A 418 34.13 -40.34 8.28
N ALA A 419 34.03 -39.14 7.71
CA ALA A 419 32.76 -38.40 7.66
C ALA A 419 31.70 -39.17 6.88
N ALA A 420 32.06 -39.79 5.76
CA ALA A 420 31.14 -40.59 4.96
C ALA A 420 30.68 -41.88 5.67
N GLU A 421 31.57 -42.51 6.48
CA GLU A 421 31.20 -43.66 7.34
C GLU A 421 30.21 -43.25 8.43
N VAL A 422 30.43 -42.11 9.08
CA VAL A 422 29.54 -41.56 10.09
C VAL A 422 28.16 -41.23 9.47
N ALA A 423 28.13 -40.63 8.28
CA ALA A 423 26.90 -40.36 7.57
C ALA A 423 26.09 -41.62 7.26
N LYS A 424 26.76 -42.65 6.72
CA LYS A 424 26.13 -43.96 6.42
C LYS A 424 25.60 -44.66 7.66
N GLU A 425 26.33 -44.58 8.79
CA GLU A 425 25.87 -45.13 10.05
C GLU A 425 24.64 -44.38 10.57
N SER A 426 24.68 -43.04 10.55
CA SER A 426 23.54 -42.21 10.94
C SER A 426 22.30 -42.51 10.13
N GLU A 427 22.44 -42.59 8.80
CA GLU A 427 21.33 -42.91 7.90
C GLU A 427 20.76 -44.32 8.18
N LYS A 428 21.60 -45.31 8.38
CA LYS A 428 21.19 -46.70 8.63
C LYS A 428 20.56 -46.92 10.00
N SER A 429 21.10 -46.26 11.01
CA SER A 429 20.72 -46.48 12.43
C SER A 429 19.63 -45.52 12.92
N GLY A 430 19.41 -44.38 12.20
CA GLY A 430 18.55 -43.26 12.67
C GLY A 430 19.15 -42.49 13.84
N ARG A 431 20.45 -42.73 14.17
CA ARG A 431 21.11 -42.04 15.29
C ARG A 431 21.69 -40.69 14.83
N PRO A 432 21.65 -39.66 15.68
CA PRO A 432 22.29 -38.37 15.37
C PRO A 432 23.77 -38.50 15.08
N VAL A 433 24.26 -37.77 14.07
CA VAL A 433 25.70 -37.66 13.74
C VAL A 433 26.54 -37.31 14.97
N ARG A 434 26.07 -36.39 15.82
CA ARG A 434 26.66 -35.94 17.07
C ARG A 434 27.00 -37.12 18.01
N ASP A 435 26.05 -38.01 18.22
CA ASP A 435 26.20 -39.14 19.15
C ASP A 435 27.16 -40.17 18.62
N ILE A 436 27.13 -40.47 17.33
CA ILE A 436 28.05 -41.40 16.66
C ILE A 436 29.49 -40.90 16.74
N VAL A 437 29.70 -39.60 16.49
CA VAL A 437 31.05 -38.97 16.53
C VAL A 437 31.63 -39.01 17.96
N ALA A 438 30.80 -38.72 18.96
CA ALA A 438 31.22 -38.79 20.38
C ALA A 438 31.55 -40.20 20.82
N GLU A 439 30.70 -41.18 20.48
CA GLU A 439 30.91 -42.60 20.85
C GLU A 439 32.15 -43.21 20.19
N ARG A 440 32.40 -42.84 18.92
CA ARG A 440 33.62 -43.27 18.20
C ARG A 440 34.90 -42.56 18.68
N GLY A 441 34.79 -41.58 19.59
CA GLY A 441 35.93 -40.79 20.09
C GLY A 441 36.56 -39.90 19.04
N LEU A 442 35.82 -39.58 17.94
CA LEU A 442 36.31 -38.74 16.86
C LEU A 442 36.29 -37.25 17.21
N MET A 443 35.32 -36.83 18.04
CA MET A 443 35.17 -35.46 18.53
C MET A 443 34.30 -35.47 19.79
N LYS A 444 34.51 -34.55 20.72
CA LYS A 444 33.60 -34.36 21.87
C LYS A 444 32.28 -33.74 21.39
N ALA A 445 31.20 -34.04 22.10
CA ALA A 445 29.88 -33.52 21.78
C ALA A 445 29.81 -31.97 21.79
N GLU A 446 30.49 -31.34 22.77
CA GLU A 446 30.56 -29.88 22.91
C GLU A 446 31.33 -29.24 21.75
N ASP A 447 32.44 -29.88 21.28
CA ASP A 447 33.20 -29.39 20.13
C ASP A 447 32.40 -29.50 18.83
N PHE A 448 31.59 -30.58 18.71
CA PHE A 448 30.67 -30.74 17.58
C PHE A 448 29.56 -29.66 17.57
N ASP A 449 28.97 -29.39 18.72
CA ASP A 449 27.94 -28.33 18.85
C ASP A 449 28.53 -26.96 18.51
N ALA A 450 29.78 -26.67 18.94
CA ALA A 450 30.50 -25.46 18.58
C ALA A 450 30.74 -25.35 17.06
N LEU A 451 31.13 -26.47 16.42
CA LEU A 451 31.31 -26.56 14.97
C LEU A 451 30.03 -26.29 14.20
N VAL A 452 28.90 -26.83 14.68
CA VAL A 452 27.56 -26.60 14.09
C VAL A 452 27.17 -25.11 14.20
N LEU A 453 27.39 -24.49 15.36
CA LEU A 453 27.12 -23.07 15.56
C LEU A 453 28.00 -22.19 14.64
N GLN A 454 29.30 -22.49 14.57
CA GLN A 454 30.22 -21.78 13.67
C GLN A 454 29.79 -21.90 12.20
N ALA A 455 29.40 -23.11 11.77
CA ALA A 455 28.90 -23.35 10.42
C ALA A 455 27.62 -22.60 10.13
N ALA A 456 26.72 -22.51 11.11
CA ALA A 456 25.46 -21.75 10.97
C ALA A 456 25.69 -20.26 10.75
N HIS A 457 26.69 -19.67 11.40
CA HIS A 457 27.05 -18.27 11.18
C HIS A 457 27.76 -18.01 9.84
N GLY A 458 28.30 -19.07 9.20
CA GLY A 458 29.04 -18.96 7.94
C GLY A 458 30.49 -18.52 8.12
N ALA A 459 31.32 -18.76 7.11
CA ALA A 459 32.77 -18.45 7.13
C ALA A 459 33.10 -16.93 7.18
N GLY A 460 32.12 -16.06 7.13
CA GLY A 460 32.27 -14.60 7.06
C GLY A 460 31.97 -13.83 8.34
N SER A 461 31.58 -14.49 9.45
CA SER A 461 31.27 -13.80 10.72
C SER A 461 32.49 -13.49 11.61
N GLY A 462 33.70 -13.75 11.13
CA GLY A 462 34.96 -13.41 11.75
C GLY A 462 35.62 -12.21 11.07
N GLY A 463 35.20 -10.99 11.37
CA GLY A 463 35.97 -9.77 11.11
C GLY A 463 35.70 -9.09 9.77
N GLY A 464 35.24 -7.89 9.85
CA GLY A 464 35.17 -6.94 8.74
C GLY A 464 34.30 -5.75 9.02
N ALA A 465 34.69 -4.94 10.02
CA ALA A 465 34.41 -3.51 9.92
C ALA A 465 35.26 -2.98 8.76
N GLY A 466 34.62 -2.44 7.73
CA GLY A 466 35.23 -1.79 6.58
C GLY A 466 34.14 -1.05 5.83
#